data_d701b90da029927c06eb1847d15bfb1d
#
_entry.id   d701b90da029927c06eb1847d15bfb1d
#
_cell.length_a   1.000
_cell.length_b   1.000
_cell.length_c   1.000
_cell.angle_alpha   90.00
_cell.angle_beta   90.00
_cell.angle_gamma   90.00
#
_symmetry.space_group_name_H-M   'P 1'
#
loop_
_entity.id
_entity.type
_entity.pdbx_description
1 polymer ?
#
loop_
_entity_poly.entity_id
_entity_poly.type
_entity_poly.pdbx_seq_one_letter_code
_entity_poly.pdbx_strand_id
1 'polypeptide(L)'
;MYEFGMARGLAALERGGHSRLADLFAFRALRDRLGFSRLRSAATGGAALGPDTFRFFQAMGVPMRQLYGQTELLGAYTLHRPGEVDFDTVGVPFNADIELQVKEPDVNGVGEIVTRHPNMFLGYHGMADTGDVRDGWMHTGDAGYFDKRGQLVVIDRVKDIATTRGGERFSPQFVENKLKFSPYVAEAVVLGDGRPHLSAMLCIRFSIVSKWAERNRIAFTTYTDLSSRPEVLELLAGEVARVNATLPEHSRVRDFILLYKELDADDDELTRTRKVRRGVVNEKYAAIIEAMYSGAAAIPVDTEIKFQDGTKSRIRTTLTVRKAA
;
A
#
# COMPACT_ATOMS: atom_id res chain seq x y z
N MET A 1 6.14 0.56 -27.90
CA MET A 1 4.97 1.46 -28.04
C MET A 1 4.28 1.73 -26.72
N TYR A 2 4.01 0.71 -25.90
CA TYR A 2 3.38 0.89 -24.56
C TYR A 2 4.19 1.82 -23.65
N GLU A 3 5.48 1.54 -23.44
CA GLU A 3 6.35 2.34 -22.57
C GLU A 3 6.47 3.79 -23.04
N PHE A 4 6.59 4.00 -24.36
CA PHE A 4 6.59 5.33 -24.94
C PHE A 4 5.26 6.07 -24.71
N GLY A 5 4.13 5.36 -24.89
CA GLY A 5 2.80 5.90 -24.61
C GLY A 5 2.64 6.30 -23.14
N MET A 6 3.07 5.42 -22.21
CA MET A 6 3.03 5.68 -20.79
C MET A 6 3.88 6.88 -20.37
N ALA A 7 5.15 6.94 -20.80
CA ALA A 7 6.03 8.06 -20.47
C ALA A 7 5.44 9.41 -20.95
N ARG A 8 4.90 9.45 -22.18
CA ARG A 8 4.26 10.66 -22.71
C ARG A 8 2.93 10.99 -22.02
N GLY A 9 2.15 9.97 -21.67
CA GLY A 9 0.89 10.15 -20.96
C GLY A 9 1.09 10.71 -19.56
N LEU A 10 2.03 10.16 -18.81
CA LEU A 10 2.39 10.65 -17.49
C LEU A 10 2.94 12.08 -17.53
N ALA A 11 3.88 12.36 -18.45
CA ALA A 11 4.41 13.71 -18.62
C ALA A 11 3.36 14.73 -19.08
N ALA A 12 2.31 14.32 -19.79
CA ALA A 12 1.19 15.20 -20.14
C ALA A 12 0.27 15.42 -18.94
N LEU A 13 0.03 14.39 -18.14
CA LEU A 13 -0.78 14.46 -16.92
C LEU A 13 -0.15 15.43 -15.90
N GLU A 14 1.17 15.37 -15.69
CA GLU A 14 1.90 16.29 -14.82
C GLU A 14 1.75 17.76 -15.24
N ARG A 15 1.51 18.02 -16.53
CA ARG A 15 1.23 19.35 -17.08
C ARG A 15 -0.26 19.69 -17.11
N GLY A 16 -1.10 18.88 -16.47
CA GLY A 16 -2.56 19.08 -16.41
C GLY A 16 -3.30 18.79 -17.73
N GLY A 17 -2.70 17.99 -18.64
CA GLY A 17 -3.26 17.69 -19.94
C GLY A 17 -3.24 16.20 -20.33
N HIS A 18 -3.61 15.93 -21.58
CA HIS A 18 -3.58 14.59 -22.17
C HIS A 18 -2.67 14.55 -23.41
N SER A 19 -1.97 13.44 -23.63
CA SER A 19 -1.13 13.23 -24.81
C SER A 19 -1.92 12.60 -25.96
N ARG A 20 -2.26 13.36 -26.99
CA ARG A 20 -2.93 12.83 -28.19
C ARG A 20 -2.11 11.74 -28.90
N LEU A 21 -0.79 11.83 -28.88
CA LEU A 21 0.10 10.81 -29.47
C LEU A 21 0.06 9.51 -28.66
N ALA A 22 0.13 9.60 -27.32
CA ALA A 22 -0.01 8.43 -26.45
C ALA A 22 -1.39 7.78 -26.61
N ASP A 23 -2.43 8.59 -26.79
CA ASP A 23 -3.79 8.12 -27.03
C ASP A 23 -3.89 7.33 -28.33
N LEU A 24 -3.39 7.90 -29.44
CA LEU A 24 -3.46 7.28 -30.78
C LEU A 24 -2.68 5.96 -30.84
N PHE A 25 -1.46 5.92 -30.31
CA PHE A 25 -0.55 4.78 -30.48
C PHE A 25 -0.67 3.69 -29.40
N ALA A 26 -1.21 4.00 -28.23
CA ALA A 26 -1.25 3.05 -27.12
C ALA A 26 -2.60 3.01 -26.39
N PHE A 27 -3.10 4.16 -25.91
CA PHE A 27 -4.17 4.17 -24.92
C PHE A 27 -5.55 3.88 -25.50
N ARG A 28 -5.82 4.33 -26.71
CA ARG A 28 -7.10 4.06 -27.40
C ARG A 28 -7.33 2.56 -27.54
N ALA A 29 -6.33 1.80 -27.99
CA ALA A 29 -6.44 0.35 -28.15
C ALA A 29 -6.56 -0.36 -26.78
N LEU A 30 -5.84 0.13 -25.76
CA LEU A 30 -5.95 -0.41 -24.40
C LEU A 30 -7.34 -0.18 -23.80
N ARG A 31 -7.85 1.07 -23.87
CA ARG A 31 -9.22 1.36 -23.36
C ARG A 31 -10.28 0.55 -24.08
N ASP A 32 -10.13 0.34 -25.39
CA ASP A 32 -11.07 -0.45 -26.15
C ASP A 32 -11.08 -1.91 -25.68
N ARG A 33 -9.91 -2.52 -25.54
CA ARG A 33 -9.78 -3.91 -25.05
C ARG A 33 -10.25 -4.09 -23.60
N LEU A 34 -10.09 -3.07 -22.76
CA LEU A 34 -10.50 -3.08 -21.35
C LEU A 34 -11.98 -2.65 -21.16
N GLY A 35 -12.67 -2.26 -22.22
CA GLY A 35 -14.05 -1.77 -22.16
C GLY A 35 -14.20 -0.34 -21.64
N PHE A 36 -13.11 0.44 -21.60
CA PHE A 36 -13.08 1.79 -21.03
C PHE A 36 -13.34 2.92 -22.04
N SER A 37 -13.49 2.60 -23.32
CA SER A 37 -13.62 3.62 -24.39
C SER A 37 -14.84 4.54 -24.24
N ARG A 38 -15.90 4.05 -23.58
CA ARG A 38 -17.14 4.80 -23.37
C ARG A 38 -17.37 5.17 -21.89
N LEU A 39 -16.37 4.99 -21.05
CA LEU A 39 -16.47 5.25 -19.63
C LEU A 39 -16.57 6.76 -19.38
N ARG A 40 -17.65 7.18 -18.71
CA ARG A 40 -17.90 8.59 -18.38
C ARG A 40 -17.43 8.95 -16.97
N SER A 41 -17.39 7.98 -16.08
CA SER A 41 -16.95 8.13 -14.70
C SER A 41 -16.47 6.79 -14.19
N ALA A 42 -15.43 6.82 -13.38
CA ALA A 42 -14.94 5.68 -12.63
C ALA A 42 -14.64 6.13 -11.20
N ALA A 43 -15.00 5.29 -10.23
CA ALA A 43 -14.66 5.54 -8.83
C ALA A 43 -13.96 4.31 -8.25
N THR A 44 -13.01 4.54 -7.36
CA THR A 44 -12.31 3.51 -6.59
C THR A 44 -12.41 3.84 -5.11
N GLY A 45 -12.57 2.82 -4.27
CA GLY A 45 -12.68 2.98 -2.81
C GLY A 45 -12.63 1.64 -2.11
N GLY A 46 -12.78 1.65 -0.78
CA GLY A 46 -12.71 0.45 0.07
C GLY A 46 -11.28 0.04 0.43
N ALA A 47 -10.29 0.41 -0.37
CA ALA A 47 -8.86 0.35 -0.06
C ALA A 47 -8.14 1.48 -0.79
N ALA A 48 -7.04 1.96 -0.22
CA ALA A 48 -6.23 2.98 -0.87
C ALA A 48 -5.69 2.43 -2.21
N LEU A 49 -6.06 3.10 -3.30
CA LEU A 49 -5.40 2.89 -4.58
C LEU A 49 -4.17 3.81 -4.58
N GLY A 50 -3.00 3.24 -4.73
CA GLY A 50 -1.84 4.08 -4.65
C GLY A 50 -1.65 5.03 -5.83
N PRO A 51 -0.92 6.12 -5.61
CA PRO A 51 -0.78 7.24 -6.54
C PRO A 51 -0.34 6.81 -7.94
N ASP A 52 0.59 5.85 -8.05
CA ASP A 52 1.10 5.43 -9.36
C ASP A 52 0.06 4.70 -10.20
N THR A 53 -0.72 3.78 -9.58
CA THR A 53 -1.83 3.11 -10.28
C THR A 53 -2.90 4.13 -10.66
N PHE A 54 -3.17 5.09 -9.79
CA PHE A 54 -4.13 6.14 -10.08
C PHE A 54 -3.66 7.01 -11.26
N ARG A 55 -2.39 7.47 -11.25
CA ARG A 55 -1.76 8.19 -12.38
C ARG A 55 -1.81 7.39 -13.68
N PHE A 56 -1.58 6.08 -13.60
CA PHE A 56 -1.67 5.18 -14.75
C PHE A 56 -3.04 5.27 -15.44
N PHE A 57 -4.13 5.13 -14.68
CA PHE A 57 -5.48 5.21 -15.24
C PHE A 57 -5.82 6.61 -15.76
N GLN A 58 -5.44 7.64 -15.02
CA GLN A 58 -5.63 9.03 -15.45
C GLN A 58 -4.82 9.34 -16.71
N ALA A 59 -3.57 8.89 -16.83
CA ALA A 59 -2.75 9.07 -18.02
C ALA A 59 -3.36 8.37 -19.26
N MET A 60 -4.02 7.23 -19.05
CA MET A 60 -4.80 6.55 -20.09
C MET A 60 -6.10 7.28 -20.47
N GLY A 61 -6.46 8.35 -19.79
CA GLY A 61 -7.73 9.05 -20.02
C GLY A 61 -8.96 8.37 -19.41
N VAL A 62 -8.78 7.50 -18.40
CA VAL A 62 -9.87 6.98 -17.60
C VAL A 62 -10.21 8.02 -16.52
N PRO A 63 -11.45 8.55 -16.47
CA PRO A 63 -11.85 9.60 -15.53
C PRO A 63 -12.06 9.03 -14.11
N MET A 64 -10.99 8.46 -13.56
CA MET A 64 -11.00 7.80 -12.26
C MET A 64 -10.97 8.83 -11.13
N ARG A 65 -11.75 8.60 -10.10
CA ARG A 65 -11.84 9.39 -8.88
C ARG A 65 -11.77 8.47 -7.67
N GLN A 66 -11.13 8.90 -6.61
CA GLN A 66 -11.09 8.15 -5.37
C GLN A 66 -12.20 8.60 -4.44
N LEU A 67 -12.79 7.65 -3.74
CA LEU A 67 -13.77 7.86 -2.69
C LEU A 67 -13.30 7.19 -1.39
N TYR A 68 -13.78 7.69 -0.28
CA TYR A 68 -13.63 7.09 1.03
C TYR A 68 -14.98 6.98 1.71
N GLY A 69 -15.18 5.90 2.45
CA GLY A 69 -16.37 5.69 3.24
C GLY A 69 -16.45 4.30 3.86
N GLN A 70 -17.49 4.09 4.63
CA GLN A 70 -17.80 2.86 5.35
C GLN A 70 -19.29 2.54 5.21
N THR A 71 -19.66 1.28 5.40
CA THR A 71 -21.05 0.80 5.30
C THR A 71 -21.95 1.47 6.32
N GLU A 72 -21.42 1.81 7.48
CA GLU A 72 -22.08 2.45 8.61
C GLU A 72 -22.68 3.83 8.29
N LEU A 73 -22.22 4.45 7.20
CA LEU A 73 -22.78 5.70 6.67
C LEU A 73 -23.21 5.57 5.20
N LEU A 74 -23.82 4.45 4.83
CA LEU A 74 -24.32 4.19 3.48
C LEU A 74 -23.25 4.13 2.38
N GLY A 75 -21.97 3.97 2.73
CA GLY A 75 -20.90 3.69 1.81
C GLY A 75 -19.89 4.83 1.64
N ALA A 76 -20.20 5.90 0.92
CA ALA A 76 -19.21 6.94 0.62
C ALA A 76 -19.42 8.22 1.44
N TYR A 77 -18.35 8.76 1.98
CA TYR A 77 -18.32 10.07 2.66
C TYR A 77 -17.77 11.15 1.76
N THR A 78 -16.66 10.83 1.09
CA THR A 78 -15.97 11.75 0.21
C THR A 78 -15.82 11.21 -1.19
N LEU A 79 -15.65 12.10 -2.13
CA LEU A 79 -15.35 11.80 -3.52
C LEU A 79 -14.59 13.00 -4.11
N HIS A 80 -13.62 12.74 -4.98
CA HIS A 80 -13.02 13.81 -5.76
C HIS A 80 -14.07 14.51 -6.64
N ARG A 81 -14.03 15.83 -6.71
CA ARG A 81 -14.79 16.58 -7.71
C ARG A 81 -14.18 16.37 -9.11
N PRO A 82 -14.99 16.42 -10.16
CA PRO A 82 -14.46 16.40 -11.53
C PRO A 82 -13.46 17.54 -11.73
N GLY A 83 -12.25 17.20 -12.21
CA GLY A 83 -11.18 18.18 -12.44
C GLY A 83 -10.34 18.56 -11.20
N GLU A 84 -10.72 18.11 -10.00
CA GLU A 84 -10.00 18.38 -8.75
C GLU A 84 -9.41 17.11 -8.14
N VAL A 85 -8.93 16.21 -9.01
CA VAL A 85 -8.36 14.94 -8.56
C VAL A 85 -6.94 15.13 -8.04
N ASP A 86 -6.71 14.69 -6.82
CA ASP A 86 -5.38 14.57 -6.24
C ASP A 86 -5.09 13.11 -5.90
N PHE A 87 -3.87 12.65 -6.17
CA PHE A 87 -3.53 11.23 -6.08
C PHE A 87 -3.27 10.74 -4.65
N ASP A 88 -3.07 11.67 -3.72
CA ASP A 88 -2.80 11.37 -2.32
C ASP A 88 -4.02 11.61 -1.41
N THR A 89 -5.16 12.08 -1.98
CA THR A 89 -6.37 12.39 -1.22
C THR A 89 -7.55 11.50 -1.63
N VAL A 90 -8.63 11.58 -0.88
CA VAL A 90 -9.92 10.91 -1.18
C VAL A 90 -11.04 11.92 -1.46
N GLY A 91 -10.68 13.17 -1.73
CA GLY A 91 -11.61 14.24 -2.09
C GLY A 91 -12.26 14.92 -0.90
N VAL A 92 -13.46 15.43 -1.13
CA VAL A 92 -14.26 16.23 -0.18
C VAL A 92 -15.62 15.56 0.03
N PRO A 93 -16.38 15.90 1.08
CA PRO A 93 -17.76 15.45 1.22
C PRO A 93 -18.55 15.69 -0.09
N PHE A 94 -19.15 14.63 -0.60
CA PHE A 94 -19.87 14.72 -1.88
C PHE A 94 -21.32 15.21 -1.73
N ASN A 95 -21.82 15.26 -0.49
CA ASN A 95 -23.14 15.77 -0.13
C ASN A 95 -22.99 16.78 1.02
N ALA A 96 -23.79 17.83 1.01
CA ALA A 96 -23.80 18.86 2.05
C ALA A 96 -24.28 18.35 3.42
N ASP A 97 -25.02 17.25 3.46
CA ASP A 97 -25.51 16.64 4.70
C ASP A 97 -24.43 15.80 5.42
N ILE A 98 -23.30 15.57 4.78
CA ILE A 98 -22.17 14.82 5.35
C ILE A 98 -21.24 15.80 6.04
N GLU A 99 -21.15 15.69 7.35
CA GLU A 99 -20.18 16.40 8.15
C GLU A 99 -18.98 15.50 8.43
N LEU A 100 -17.79 16.02 8.22
CA LEU A 100 -16.52 15.35 8.48
C LEU A 100 -15.62 16.24 9.34
N GLN A 101 -15.00 15.64 10.35
CA GLN A 101 -14.02 16.29 11.20
C GLN A 101 -12.83 15.35 11.45
N VAL A 102 -11.71 15.95 11.81
CA VAL A 102 -10.56 15.23 12.38
C VAL A 102 -10.53 15.56 13.87
N LYS A 103 -10.68 14.53 14.71
CA LYS A 103 -10.76 14.67 16.16
C LYS A 103 -9.38 14.48 16.78
N GLU A 104 -9.08 15.28 17.80
CA GLU A 104 -7.81 15.23 18.55
C GLU A 104 -6.57 15.25 17.62
N PRO A 105 -6.48 16.23 16.71
CA PRO A 105 -5.36 16.29 15.78
C PRO A 105 -4.03 16.53 16.51
N ASP A 106 -3.00 15.82 16.07
CA ASP A 106 -1.61 16.06 16.51
C ASP A 106 -1.02 17.35 15.88
N VAL A 107 0.27 17.60 16.13
CA VAL A 107 0.99 18.78 15.60
C VAL A 107 1.02 18.85 14.06
N ASN A 108 0.77 17.74 13.38
CA ASN A 108 0.69 17.63 11.93
C ASN A 108 -0.76 17.68 11.41
N GLY A 109 -1.73 17.85 12.31
CA GLY A 109 -3.16 17.84 11.96
C GLY A 109 -3.75 16.44 11.81
N VAL A 110 -3.01 15.39 12.13
CA VAL A 110 -3.45 14.00 12.01
C VAL A 110 -4.22 13.58 13.26
N GLY A 111 -5.46 13.12 13.08
CA GLY A 111 -6.30 12.59 14.16
C GLY A 111 -7.32 11.61 13.63
N GLU A 112 -8.24 11.17 14.49
CA GLU A 112 -9.30 10.27 14.08
C GLU A 112 -10.32 11.00 13.19
N ILE A 113 -10.65 10.40 12.05
CA ILE A 113 -11.73 10.86 11.18
C ILE A 113 -13.07 10.50 11.84
N VAL A 114 -13.89 11.50 12.09
CA VAL A 114 -15.26 11.31 12.57
C VAL A 114 -16.23 11.91 11.58
N THR A 115 -17.39 11.30 11.45
CA THR A 115 -18.41 11.73 10.48
C THR A 115 -19.80 11.73 11.09
N ARG A 116 -20.67 12.58 10.56
CA ARG A 116 -22.08 12.67 10.96
C ARG A 116 -22.95 12.85 9.72
N HIS A 117 -24.07 12.14 9.70
CA HIS A 117 -25.08 12.23 8.66
C HIS A 117 -26.44 11.78 9.22
N PRO A 118 -27.57 12.38 8.80
CA PRO A 118 -28.91 11.98 9.26
C PRO A 118 -29.24 10.48 9.05
N ASN A 119 -28.62 9.86 8.06
CA ASN A 119 -28.88 8.44 7.68
C ASN A 119 -27.74 7.52 8.13
N MET A 120 -27.14 7.74 9.29
CA MET A 120 -26.22 6.77 9.88
C MET A 120 -26.92 5.45 10.20
N PHE A 121 -26.16 4.35 10.23
CA PHE A 121 -26.68 3.05 10.60
C PHE A 121 -27.27 3.06 12.03
N LEU A 122 -28.17 2.13 12.31
CA LEU A 122 -28.81 2.00 13.64
C LEU A 122 -27.94 1.22 14.63
N GLY A 123 -26.91 0.55 14.19
CA GLY A 123 -26.02 -0.31 14.95
C GLY A 123 -25.80 -1.67 14.27
N TYR A 124 -24.96 -2.49 14.86
CA TYR A 124 -24.68 -3.84 14.36
C TYR A 124 -25.71 -4.83 14.86
N HIS A 125 -26.21 -5.71 13.99
CA HIS A 125 -27.23 -6.69 14.34
C HIS A 125 -26.74 -7.64 15.47
N GLY A 126 -27.54 -7.76 16.53
CA GLY A 126 -27.24 -8.64 17.66
C GLY A 126 -26.13 -8.16 18.59
N MET A 127 -25.61 -6.96 18.39
CA MET A 127 -24.60 -6.34 19.25
C MET A 127 -25.23 -5.20 20.05
N ALA A 128 -24.87 -5.11 21.34
CA ALA A 128 -25.14 -3.92 22.13
C ALA A 128 -24.37 -2.72 21.55
N ASP A 129 -24.64 -1.53 22.04
CA ASP A 129 -23.91 -0.32 21.65
C ASP A 129 -22.39 -0.57 21.71
N THR A 130 -21.74 -0.50 20.55
CA THR A 130 -20.29 -0.71 20.40
C THR A 130 -19.49 0.54 20.75
N GLY A 131 -20.17 1.65 21.02
CA GLY A 131 -19.55 2.94 21.28
C GLY A 131 -18.92 3.60 20.05
N ASP A 132 -19.25 3.13 18.84
CA ASP A 132 -18.75 3.72 17.60
C ASP A 132 -19.43 5.06 17.27
N VAL A 133 -20.66 5.27 17.80
CA VAL A 133 -21.36 6.56 17.71
C VAL A 133 -21.32 7.24 19.08
N ARG A 134 -20.69 8.40 19.18
CA ARG A 134 -20.57 9.20 20.40
C ARG A 134 -20.95 10.64 20.10
N ASP A 135 -21.84 11.20 20.92
CA ASP A 135 -22.31 12.58 20.77
C ASP A 135 -22.85 12.90 19.37
N GLY A 136 -23.46 11.89 18.71
CA GLY A 136 -23.98 11.99 17.35
C GLY A 136 -22.94 11.92 16.24
N TRP A 137 -21.67 11.63 16.56
CA TRP A 137 -20.58 11.41 15.61
C TRP A 137 -20.22 9.94 15.53
N MET A 138 -20.13 9.43 14.31
CA MET A 138 -19.54 8.13 14.02
C MET A 138 -18.01 8.23 14.06
N HIS A 139 -17.40 7.46 14.95
CA HIS A 139 -15.96 7.26 15.02
C HIS A 139 -15.56 6.20 14.00
N THR A 140 -14.85 6.61 12.94
CA THR A 140 -14.54 5.70 11.83
C THR A 140 -13.45 4.69 12.17
N GLY A 141 -12.65 4.98 13.20
CA GLY A 141 -11.43 4.25 13.53
C GLY A 141 -10.32 4.43 12.49
N ASP A 142 -10.48 5.34 11.53
CA ASP A 142 -9.48 5.71 10.55
C ASP A 142 -8.83 7.03 10.96
N ALA A 143 -7.52 7.17 10.74
CA ALA A 143 -6.77 8.38 10.95
C ALA A 143 -6.52 9.12 9.64
N GLY A 144 -6.56 10.45 9.69
CA GLY A 144 -6.32 11.29 8.54
C GLY A 144 -6.20 12.75 8.90
N TYR A 145 -6.09 13.59 7.88
CA TYR A 145 -6.05 15.04 7.99
C TYR A 145 -6.63 15.69 6.74
N PHE A 146 -6.98 16.97 6.83
CA PHE A 146 -7.34 17.75 5.65
C PHE A 146 -6.11 18.46 5.08
N ASP A 147 -5.91 18.36 3.78
CA ASP A 147 -4.88 19.11 3.07
C ASP A 147 -5.23 20.62 3.00
N LYS A 148 -4.30 21.43 2.45
CA LYS A 148 -4.48 22.89 2.31
C LYS A 148 -5.66 23.27 1.42
N ARG A 149 -6.21 22.35 0.63
CA ARG A 149 -7.38 22.55 -0.24
C ARG A 149 -8.67 22.03 0.38
N GLY A 150 -8.59 21.51 1.62
CA GLY A 150 -9.71 20.91 2.32
C GLY A 150 -10.09 19.52 1.82
N GLN A 151 -9.20 18.84 1.07
CA GLN A 151 -9.40 17.46 0.69
C GLN A 151 -8.91 16.52 1.80
N LEU A 152 -9.65 15.45 2.06
CA LEU A 152 -9.29 14.47 3.08
C LEU A 152 -8.16 13.56 2.61
N VAL A 153 -7.13 13.41 3.44
CA VAL A 153 -6.09 12.39 3.34
C VAL A 153 -6.35 11.33 4.40
N VAL A 154 -6.59 10.10 3.98
CA VAL A 154 -6.71 8.95 4.88
C VAL A 154 -5.37 8.25 4.96
N ILE A 155 -4.86 8.08 6.17
CA ILE A 155 -3.51 7.52 6.40
C ILE A 155 -3.59 6.03 6.68
N ASP A 156 -4.33 5.62 7.73
CA ASP A 156 -4.43 4.23 8.19
C ASP A 156 -5.56 4.09 9.23
N ARG A 157 -5.76 2.88 9.77
CA ARG A 157 -6.55 2.70 10.98
C ARG A 157 -5.84 3.33 12.18
N VAL A 158 -6.56 4.01 13.06
CA VAL A 158 -6.00 4.61 14.29
C VAL A 158 -5.21 3.58 15.11
N LYS A 159 -5.75 2.36 15.23
CA LYS A 159 -5.12 1.25 15.95
C LYS A 159 -3.87 0.66 15.27
N ASP A 160 -3.71 0.92 13.97
CA ASP A 160 -2.61 0.37 13.16
C ASP A 160 -1.48 1.40 12.95
N ILE A 161 -1.69 2.64 13.44
CA ILE A 161 -0.61 3.63 13.51
C ILE A 161 0.39 3.19 14.57
N ALA A 162 1.62 3.00 14.12
CA ALA A 162 2.72 2.58 14.95
C ALA A 162 3.56 3.79 15.40
N THR A 163 4.35 3.59 16.45
CA THR A 163 5.22 4.63 17.00
C THR A 163 6.63 4.08 17.15
N THR A 164 7.62 4.77 16.59
CA THR A 164 9.03 4.41 16.77
C THR A 164 9.46 4.61 18.23
N ARG A 165 10.60 4.05 18.62
CA ARG A 165 11.20 4.30 19.95
C ARG A 165 11.47 5.79 20.19
N GLY A 166 11.69 6.56 19.13
CA GLY A 166 11.88 8.02 19.18
C GLY A 166 10.59 8.82 19.39
N GLY A 167 9.42 8.15 19.41
CA GLY A 167 8.11 8.79 19.56
C GLY A 167 7.48 9.27 18.24
N GLU A 168 8.11 8.99 17.12
CA GLU A 168 7.62 9.38 15.79
C GLU A 168 6.52 8.41 15.34
N ARG A 169 5.36 8.95 14.98
CA ARG A 169 4.21 8.17 14.49
C ARG A 169 4.35 7.90 13.00
N PHE A 170 3.99 6.71 12.56
CA PHE A 170 3.99 6.32 11.14
C PHE A 170 2.88 5.31 10.86
N SER A 171 2.44 5.26 9.60
CA SER A 171 1.53 4.21 9.11
C SER A 171 2.34 3.14 8.39
N PRO A 172 2.42 1.93 8.93
CA PRO A 172 3.03 0.80 8.23
C PRO A 172 2.37 0.55 6.88
N GLN A 173 1.04 0.54 6.82
CA GLN A 173 0.28 0.25 5.61
C GLN A 173 0.52 1.30 4.50
N PHE A 174 0.67 2.56 4.85
CA PHE A 174 1.00 3.61 3.88
C PHE A 174 2.34 3.36 3.20
N VAL A 175 3.38 3.02 3.97
CA VAL A 175 4.70 2.71 3.44
C VAL A 175 4.67 1.41 2.63
N GLU A 176 4.00 0.37 3.13
CA GLU A 176 3.80 -0.92 2.44
C GLU A 176 3.11 -0.74 1.08
N ASN A 177 2.05 0.06 1.04
CA ASN A 177 1.36 0.36 -0.20
C ASN A 177 2.29 1.04 -1.20
N LYS A 178 3.09 2.03 -0.78
CA LYS A 178 4.09 2.64 -1.66
C LYS A 178 5.13 1.64 -2.17
N LEU A 179 5.60 0.72 -1.35
CA LEU A 179 6.53 -0.33 -1.78
C LEU A 179 5.90 -1.32 -2.78
N LYS A 180 4.62 -1.68 -2.57
CA LYS A 180 3.87 -2.58 -3.45
C LYS A 180 3.52 -1.99 -4.83
N PHE A 181 3.74 -0.68 -5.02
CA PHE A 181 3.67 -0.07 -6.36
C PHE A 181 4.80 -0.51 -7.28
N SER A 182 5.93 -0.92 -6.74
CA SER A 182 6.95 -1.57 -7.53
C SER A 182 6.37 -2.80 -8.23
N PRO A 183 6.56 -2.98 -9.55
CA PRO A 183 6.14 -4.21 -10.22
C PRO A 183 6.87 -5.44 -9.67
N TYR A 184 7.99 -5.24 -9.00
CA TYR A 184 8.85 -6.31 -8.48
C TYR A 184 8.45 -6.78 -7.07
N VAL A 185 7.68 -5.97 -6.32
CA VAL A 185 7.22 -6.28 -4.96
C VAL A 185 5.83 -6.91 -5.01
N ALA A 186 5.70 -8.15 -4.50
CA ALA A 186 4.41 -8.81 -4.36
C ALA A 186 3.72 -8.41 -3.06
N GLU A 187 4.47 -8.41 -1.95
CA GLU A 187 4.00 -8.02 -0.63
C GLU A 187 5.13 -7.33 0.15
N ALA A 188 4.75 -6.47 1.08
CA ALA A 188 5.66 -5.77 1.97
C ALA A 188 5.09 -5.75 3.38
N VAL A 189 5.94 -5.97 4.38
CA VAL A 189 5.62 -5.84 5.79
C VAL A 189 6.60 -4.85 6.40
N VAL A 190 6.10 -3.68 6.78
CA VAL A 190 6.91 -2.63 7.43
C VAL A 190 6.87 -2.82 8.94
N LEU A 191 8.05 -2.83 9.51
CA LEU A 191 8.34 -2.98 10.94
C LEU A 191 8.86 -1.65 11.48
N GLY A 192 8.62 -1.35 12.76
CA GLY A 192 9.10 -0.10 13.35
C GLY A 192 8.45 0.25 14.69
N ASP A 193 7.36 -0.43 15.04
CA ASP A 193 6.66 -0.18 16.31
C ASP A 193 7.56 -0.51 17.50
N GLY A 194 7.81 0.51 18.37
CA GLY A 194 8.76 0.42 19.47
C GLY A 194 10.23 0.23 19.06
N ARG A 195 10.56 0.34 17.77
CA ARG A 195 11.92 0.14 17.22
C ARG A 195 12.60 1.46 16.92
N PRO A 196 13.96 1.47 16.79
CA PRO A 196 14.71 2.71 16.55
C PRO A 196 14.47 3.34 15.17
N HIS A 197 14.05 2.56 14.19
CA HIS A 197 13.80 2.98 12.81
C HIS A 197 12.86 1.99 12.10
N LEU A 198 12.41 2.33 10.89
CA LEU A 198 11.61 1.44 10.08
C LEU A 198 12.51 0.49 9.29
N SER A 199 12.11 -0.79 9.29
CA SER A 199 12.66 -1.85 8.45
C SER A 199 11.56 -2.53 7.67
N ALA A 200 11.88 -3.27 6.60
CA ALA A 200 10.88 -3.96 5.79
C ALA A 200 11.26 -5.41 5.49
N MET A 201 10.26 -6.30 5.50
CA MET A 201 10.34 -7.63 4.90
C MET A 201 9.59 -7.58 3.58
N LEU A 202 10.24 -7.92 2.48
CA LEU A 202 9.69 -7.84 1.12
C LEU A 202 9.56 -9.23 0.51
N CYS A 203 8.43 -9.47 -0.15
CA CYS A 203 8.26 -10.62 -1.04
C CYS A 203 8.41 -10.16 -2.48
N ILE A 204 9.25 -10.82 -3.25
CA ILE A 204 9.38 -10.54 -4.68
C ILE A 204 8.14 -11.02 -5.45
N ARG A 205 7.74 -10.30 -6.47
CA ARG A 205 6.71 -10.77 -7.41
C ARG A 205 7.36 -11.74 -8.40
N PHE A 206 7.32 -13.04 -8.03
CA PHE A 206 8.04 -14.09 -8.75
C PHE A 206 7.83 -14.06 -10.26
N SER A 207 6.58 -13.92 -10.72
CA SER A 207 6.23 -13.90 -12.15
C SER A 207 6.85 -12.74 -12.95
N ILE A 208 7.25 -11.66 -12.29
CA ILE A 208 7.88 -10.49 -12.91
C ILE A 208 9.39 -10.56 -12.75
N VAL A 209 9.86 -10.85 -11.52
CA VAL A 209 11.30 -10.91 -11.21
C VAL A 209 11.98 -12.06 -11.95
N SER A 210 11.32 -13.21 -12.13
CA SER A 210 11.83 -14.32 -12.95
C SER A 210 12.11 -13.90 -14.40
N LYS A 211 11.15 -13.21 -15.02
CA LYS A 211 11.32 -12.70 -16.40
C LYS A 211 12.41 -11.63 -16.48
N TRP A 212 12.55 -10.81 -15.44
CA TRP A 212 13.62 -9.83 -15.36
C TRP A 212 14.98 -10.53 -15.24
N ALA A 213 15.10 -11.56 -14.39
CA ALA A 213 16.31 -12.34 -14.20
C ALA A 213 16.72 -13.07 -15.50
N GLU A 214 15.78 -13.70 -16.22
CA GLU A 214 16.01 -14.32 -17.53
C GLU A 214 16.58 -13.32 -18.56
N ARG A 215 15.98 -12.12 -18.65
CA ARG A 215 16.47 -11.07 -19.56
C ARG A 215 17.87 -10.59 -19.20
N ASN A 216 18.23 -10.61 -17.92
CA ASN A 216 19.56 -10.24 -17.42
C ASN A 216 20.51 -11.43 -17.31
N ARG A 217 20.12 -12.63 -17.81
CA ARG A 217 20.93 -13.88 -17.82
C ARG A 217 21.35 -14.32 -16.41
N ILE A 218 20.49 -14.09 -15.41
CA ILE A 218 20.66 -14.54 -14.04
C ILE A 218 20.01 -15.91 -13.92
N ALA A 219 20.81 -16.95 -13.63
CA ALA A 219 20.30 -18.30 -13.44
C ALA A 219 19.69 -18.45 -12.03
N PHE A 220 18.54 -19.09 -11.95
CA PHE A 220 17.86 -19.43 -10.70
C PHE A 220 17.04 -20.72 -10.88
N THR A 221 16.67 -21.35 -9.77
CA THR A 221 15.91 -22.60 -9.79
C THR A 221 14.57 -22.49 -9.07
N THR A 222 14.52 -21.77 -7.96
CA THR A 222 13.34 -21.65 -7.10
C THR A 222 13.10 -20.19 -6.71
N TYR A 223 11.97 -19.91 -6.08
CA TYR A 223 11.69 -18.63 -5.45
C TYR A 223 12.79 -18.23 -4.46
N THR A 224 13.14 -19.17 -3.56
CA THR A 224 14.16 -18.95 -2.51
C THR A 224 15.53 -18.63 -3.11
N ASP A 225 15.91 -19.34 -4.16
CA ASP A 225 17.16 -19.08 -4.87
C ASP A 225 17.13 -17.70 -5.54
N LEU A 226 16.04 -17.37 -6.24
CA LEU A 226 15.89 -16.06 -6.91
C LEU A 226 15.90 -14.89 -5.91
N SER A 227 15.18 -15.01 -4.79
CA SER A 227 15.13 -13.97 -3.76
C SER A 227 16.46 -13.77 -3.02
N SER A 228 17.37 -14.74 -3.08
CA SER A 228 18.70 -14.64 -2.47
C SER A 228 19.77 -14.07 -3.41
N ARG A 229 19.44 -13.86 -4.70
CA ARG A 229 20.42 -13.35 -5.68
C ARG A 229 20.81 -11.91 -5.38
N PRO A 230 22.12 -11.59 -5.37
CA PRO A 230 22.59 -10.21 -5.14
C PRO A 230 21.99 -9.20 -6.12
N GLU A 231 21.82 -9.59 -7.39
CA GLU A 231 21.26 -8.72 -8.43
C GLU A 231 19.77 -8.39 -8.16
N VAL A 232 19.02 -9.35 -7.61
CA VAL A 232 17.62 -9.13 -7.21
C VAL A 232 17.57 -8.24 -5.98
N LEU A 233 18.49 -8.41 -5.05
CA LEU A 233 18.60 -7.57 -3.86
C LEU A 233 18.90 -6.10 -4.25
N GLU A 234 19.79 -5.87 -5.23
CA GLU A 234 20.09 -4.53 -5.76
C GLU A 234 18.89 -3.94 -6.52
N LEU A 235 18.18 -4.75 -7.31
CA LEU A 235 16.95 -4.31 -7.96
C LEU A 235 15.95 -3.77 -6.94
N LEU A 236 15.70 -4.51 -5.87
CA LEU A 236 14.76 -4.10 -4.83
C LEU A 236 15.31 -2.94 -3.99
N ALA A 237 16.62 -2.84 -3.79
CA ALA A 237 17.24 -1.67 -3.15
C ALA A 237 16.96 -0.38 -3.91
N GLY A 238 17.05 -0.41 -5.24
CA GLY A 238 16.64 0.72 -6.10
C GLY A 238 15.17 1.10 -5.92
N GLU A 239 14.28 0.12 -5.81
CA GLU A 239 12.85 0.38 -5.58
C GLU A 239 12.58 0.97 -4.19
N VAL A 240 13.23 0.45 -3.14
CA VAL A 240 13.12 1.00 -1.79
C VAL A 240 13.65 2.44 -1.73
N ALA A 241 14.79 2.72 -2.36
CA ALA A 241 15.35 4.06 -2.44
C ALA A 241 14.40 5.05 -3.16
N ARG A 242 13.76 4.60 -4.26
CA ARG A 242 12.75 5.39 -4.99
C ARG A 242 11.56 5.74 -4.09
N VAL A 243 11.07 4.79 -3.31
CA VAL A 243 9.97 5.03 -2.36
C VAL A 243 10.43 5.95 -1.24
N ASN A 244 11.59 5.72 -0.64
CA ASN A 244 12.15 6.54 0.43
C ASN A 244 12.29 8.02 0.03
N ALA A 245 12.61 8.32 -1.24
CA ALA A 245 12.67 9.69 -1.74
C ALA A 245 11.34 10.45 -1.67
N THR A 246 10.21 9.72 -1.58
CA THR A 246 8.86 10.30 -1.47
C THR A 246 8.33 10.34 -0.03
N LEU A 247 9.09 9.78 0.92
CA LEU A 247 8.69 9.66 2.32
C LEU A 247 9.40 10.70 3.20
N PRO A 248 8.72 11.22 4.24
CA PRO A 248 9.40 11.98 5.28
C PRO A 248 10.45 11.12 5.96
N GLU A 249 11.48 11.75 6.50
CA GLU A 249 12.69 11.05 6.99
C GLU A 249 12.39 9.97 8.03
N HIS A 250 11.51 10.25 8.98
CA HIS A 250 11.11 9.32 10.04
C HIS A 250 10.35 8.09 9.54
N SER A 251 9.74 8.17 8.35
CA SER A 251 8.99 7.07 7.73
C SER A 251 9.79 6.30 6.68
N ARG A 252 11.08 6.62 6.48
CA ARG A 252 11.93 5.91 5.53
C ARG A 252 12.36 4.55 6.07
N VAL A 253 12.29 3.56 5.20
CA VAL A 253 12.84 2.22 5.47
C VAL A 253 14.36 2.30 5.48
N ARG A 254 14.99 1.94 6.57
CA ARG A 254 16.47 1.96 6.72
C ARG A 254 17.12 0.65 6.31
N ASP A 255 16.47 -0.46 6.62
CA ASP A 255 16.96 -1.81 6.34
C ASP A 255 15.81 -2.66 5.77
N PHE A 256 16.15 -3.59 4.88
CA PHE A 256 15.16 -4.56 4.40
C PHE A 256 15.79 -5.92 4.15
N ILE A 257 14.94 -6.93 4.09
CA ILE A 257 15.28 -8.28 3.65
C ILE A 257 14.30 -8.72 2.56
N LEU A 258 14.72 -9.67 1.73
CA LEU A 258 13.84 -10.42 0.86
C LEU A 258 13.47 -11.74 1.53
N LEU A 259 12.17 -11.99 1.71
CA LEU A 259 11.70 -13.25 2.29
C LEU A 259 11.96 -14.41 1.33
N TYR A 260 12.21 -15.57 1.90
CA TYR A 260 12.51 -16.81 1.19
C TYR A 260 11.28 -17.49 0.55
N LYS A 261 10.08 -16.98 0.84
CA LYS A 261 8.79 -17.40 0.26
C LYS A 261 7.85 -16.20 0.18
N GLU A 262 6.78 -16.32 -0.61
CA GLU A 262 5.66 -15.38 -0.54
C GLU A 262 4.87 -15.61 0.76
N LEU A 263 4.23 -14.55 1.26
CA LEU A 263 3.26 -14.67 2.35
C LEU A 263 2.01 -15.36 1.82
N ASP A 264 1.43 -16.27 2.63
CA ASP A 264 0.31 -17.09 2.24
C ASP A 264 -0.88 -16.95 3.22
N ALA A 265 -2.10 -17.09 2.68
CA ALA A 265 -3.32 -17.13 3.46
C ALA A 265 -3.50 -18.46 4.19
N ASP A 266 -3.01 -19.58 3.62
CA ASP A 266 -3.08 -20.92 4.22
C ASP A 266 -2.13 -21.03 5.43
N ASP A 267 -1.06 -20.23 5.45
CA ASP A 267 -0.14 -20.08 6.57
C ASP A 267 -0.60 -19.02 7.60
N ASP A 268 -1.84 -18.55 7.48
CA ASP A 268 -2.41 -17.48 8.30
C ASP A 268 -1.69 -16.11 8.22
N GLU A 269 -0.73 -15.93 7.33
CA GLU A 269 0.05 -14.71 7.18
C GLU A 269 -0.75 -13.59 6.50
N LEU A 270 -1.69 -13.99 5.63
CA LEU A 270 -2.63 -13.09 4.95
C LEU A 270 -4.07 -13.46 5.29
N THR A 271 -4.96 -12.48 5.23
CA THR A 271 -6.40 -12.73 5.18
C THR A 271 -6.79 -13.26 3.79
N ARG A 272 -8.02 -13.79 3.66
CA ARG A 272 -8.59 -14.19 2.34
C ARG A 272 -8.68 -13.01 1.36
N THR A 273 -8.70 -11.79 1.85
CA THR A 273 -8.66 -10.55 1.06
C THR A 273 -7.23 -10.02 0.85
N ARG A 274 -6.21 -10.86 1.12
CA ARG A 274 -4.78 -10.55 0.96
C ARG A 274 -4.28 -9.37 1.81
N LYS A 275 -4.86 -9.15 2.99
CA LYS A 275 -4.32 -8.20 3.97
C LYS A 275 -3.37 -8.93 4.91
N VAL A 276 -2.22 -8.35 5.21
CA VAL A 276 -1.22 -8.90 6.12
C VAL A 276 -1.80 -9.02 7.55
N ARG A 277 -1.72 -10.22 8.12
CA ARG A 277 -2.05 -10.48 9.53
C ARG A 277 -0.83 -10.18 10.39
N ARG A 278 -0.63 -8.92 10.68
CA ARG A 278 0.58 -8.36 11.29
C ARG A 278 1.01 -9.07 12.58
N GLY A 279 0.06 -9.41 13.45
CA GLY A 279 0.34 -10.16 14.68
C GLY A 279 0.97 -11.53 14.40
N VAL A 280 0.38 -12.29 13.46
CA VAL A 280 0.89 -13.61 13.05
C VAL A 280 2.28 -13.50 12.43
N VAL A 281 2.47 -12.52 11.54
CA VAL A 281 3.76 -12.29 10.88
C VAL A 281 4.82 -11.91 11.91
N ASN A 282 4.53 -11.01 12.85
CA ASN A 282 5.47 -10.63 13.90
C ASN A 282 5.87 -11.80 14.79
N GLU A 283 4.94 -12.69 15.14
CA GLU A 283 5.22 -13.88 15.94
C GLU A 283 6.05 -14.89 15.14
N LYS A 284 5.61 -15.22 13.93
CA LYS A 284 6.25 -16.24 13.07
C LYS A 284 7.67 -15.87 12.67
N TYR A 285 7.92 -14.61 12.40
CA TYR A 285 9.21 -14.08 11.96
C TYR A 285 10.00 -13.38 13.08
N ALA A 286 9.60 -13.54 14.35
CA ALA A 286 10.20 -12.83 15.49
C ALA A 286 11.73 -12.90 15.53
N ALA A 287 12.31 -14.10 15.34
CA ALA A 287 13.76 -14.29 15.35
C ALA A 287 14.47 -13.53 14.20
N ILE A 288 13.86 -13.48 13.03
CA ILE A 288 14.36 -12.72 11.87
C ILE A 288 14.27 -11.23 12.15
N ILE A 289 13.16 -10.77 12.69
CA ILE A 289 12.94 -9.35 13.05
C ILE A 289 13.97 -8.90 14.09
N GLU A 290 14.19 -9.68 15.16
CA GLU A 290 15.20 -9.34 16.17
C GLU A 290 16.62 -9.29 15.56
N ALA A 291 16.95 -10.23 14.68
CA ALA A 291 18.25 -10.25 14.01
C ALA A 291 18.46 -9.02 13.10
N MET A 292 17.42 -8.56 12.40
CA MET A 292 17.50 -7.31 11.61
C MET A 292 17.88 -6.11 12.48
N TYR A 293 17.21 -5.94 13.63
CA TYR A 293 17.46 -4.82 14.54
C TYR A 293 18.72 -4.96 15.40
N SER A 294 19.29 -6.17 15.51
CA SER A 294 20.59 -6.39 16.17
C SER A 294 21.80 -6.01 15.33
N GLY A 295 21.57 -5.59 14.07
CA GLY A 295 22.63 -5.22 13.14
C GLY A 295 23.29 -6.40 12.41
N ALA A 296 22.64 -7.57 12.38
CA ALA A 296 23.13 -8.71 11.61
C ALA A 296 23.14 -8.37 10.11
N ALA A 297 24.26 -8.63 9.44
CA ALA A 297 24.33 -8.46 7.97
C ALA A 297 23.67 -9.62 7.21
N ALA A 298 23.59 -10.80 7.85
CA ALA A 298 23.04 -12.01 7.28
C ALA A 298 22.33 -12.83 8.38
N ILE A 299 21.19 -13.40 8.05
CA ILE A 299 20.33 -14.13 8.97
C ILE A 299 20.15 -15.56 8.44
N PRO A 300 20.72 -16.58 9.08
CA PRO A 300 20.50 -17.96 8.70
C PRO A 300 19.06 -18.37 9.01
N VAL A 301 18.41 -19.04 8.07
CA VAL A 301 17.06 -19.59 8.21
C VAL A 301 17.11 -21.08 7.96
N ASP A 302 16.61 -21.86 8.91
CA ASP A 302 16.37 -23.30 8.78
C ASP A 302 14.95 -23.58 9.27
N THR A 303 14.02 -23.73 8.35
CA THR A 303 12.59 -23.85 8.66
C THR A 303 11.91 -24.88 7.75
N GLU A 304 10.82 -25.46 8.24
CA GLU A 304 9.94 -26.31 7.45
C GLU A 304 8.79 -25.46 6.90
N ILE A 305 8.55 -25.53 5.59
CA ILE A 305 7.37 -24.97 4.96
C ILE A 305 6.42 -26.09 4.54
N LYS A 306 5.13 -25.84 4.68
CA LYS A 306 4.07 -26.72 4.19
C LYS A 306 3.48 -26.12 2.92
N PHE A 307 3.45 -26.90 1.83
CA PHE A 307 2.80 -26.49 0.58
C PHE A 307 1.29 -26.76 0.61
N GLN A 308 0.56 -26.14 -0.31
CA GLN A 308 -0.90 -26.30 -0.43
C GLN A 308 -1.35 -27.75 -0.65
N ASP A 309 -0.52 -28.58 -1.26
CA ASP A 309 -0.77 -30.00 -1.45
C ASP A 309 -0.50 -30.86 -0.19
N GLY A 310 -0.15 -30.20 0.92
CA GLY A 310 0.16 -30.83 2.20
C GLY A 310 1.60 -31.36 2.31
N THR A 311 2.40 -31.30 1.23
CA THR A 311 3.81 -31.69 1.28
C THR A 311 4.60 -30.70 2.13
N LYS A 312 5.66 -31.21 2.78
CA LYS A 312 6.55 -30.40 3.61
C LYS A 312 7.93 -30.39 3.00
N SER A 313 8.57 -29.23 2.99
CA SER A 313 9.96 -29.09 2.56
C SER A 313 10.74 -28.27 3.58
N ARG A 314 11.96 -28.72 3.87
CA ARG A 314 12.88 -27.98 4.73
C ARG A 314 13.67 -26.99 3.89
N ILE A 315 13.55 -25.70 4.22
CA ILE A 315 14.32 -24.64 3.59
C ILE A 315 15.49 -24.28 4.49
N ARG A 316 16.69 -24.31 3.91
CA ARG A 316 17.90 -23.75 4.48
C ARG A 316 18.42 -22.66 3.57
N THR A 317 18.45 -21.44 4.07
CA THR A 317 18.92 -20.27 3.31
C THR A 317 19.49 -19.22 4.25
N THR A 318 20.09 -18.20 3.69
CA THR A 318 20.56 -17.03 4.45
C THR A 318 19.92 -15.79 3.85
N LEU A 319 19.25 -14.99 4.69
CA LEU A 319 18.67 -13.72 4.29
C LEU A 319 19.72 -12.62 4.49
N THR A 320 19.97 -11.85 3.46
CA THR A 320 20.87 -10.70 3.54
C THR A 320 20.09 -9.48 4.02
N VAL A 321 20.55 -8.83 5.09
CA VAL A 321 20.00 -7.53 5.51
C VAL A 321 20.66 -6.44 4.68
N ARG A 322 19.86 -5.79 3.84
CA ARG A 322 20.31 -4.71 2.96
C ARG A 322 19.93 -3.36 3.53
N LYS A 323 20.91 -2.47 3.70
CA LYS A 323 20.63 -1.07 4.03
C LYS A 323 20.04 -0.36 2.81
N ALA A 324 18.91 0.33 3.03
CA ALA A 324 18.36 1.22 2.02
C ALA A 324 19.18 2.52 1.99
N ALA A 325 19.45 3.02 0.80
CA ALA A 325 20.18 4.26 0.58
C ALA A 325 19.31 5.48 0.93
#